data_9a396f83a988e8f7cbd7eaaab5e00c34
#
_entry.id   9a396f83a988e8f7cbd7eaaab5e00c34
#
_cell.length_a   1.000
_cell.length_b   1.000
_cell.length_c   1.000
_cell.angle_alpha   90.00
_cell.angle_beta   90.00
_cell.angle_gamma   90.00
#
_symmetry.space_group_name_H-M   'P 1'
#
loop_
_entity.id
_entity.type
_entity.pdbx_description
1 polymer ?
#
loop_
_entity_poly.entity_id
_entity_poly.type
_entity_poly.pdbx_seq_one_letter_code
_entity_poly.pdbx_strand_id
1 'polypeptide(L)'
;MLHTVQPGETLTQISRDYRTPLPDILEANPMIDPNLIYPGQPLVIPGFPDPHTLPYQIEVSINNRRLWLFREGVLQREYPIAVGRILFETPIGDFIIINKAPNPGGPFGTMWMSLSKQHYGIHGTDDPASIGHAVSRGCIRMFNHDVEELASIVPIGTPVSIQP
;
A
#
# COMPACT_ATOMS: atom_id res chain seq x y z
N MET A 1 14.68 -0.04 2.34
CA MET A 1 14.00 -1.33 2.16
C MET A 1 14.40 -1.96 0.83
N LEU A 2 14.20 -3.24 0.64
CA LEU A 2 14.43 -3.92 -0.63
C LEU A 2 13.11 -4.13 -1.37
N HIS A 3 13.09 -3.72 -2.64
CA HIS A 3 12.03 -4.02 -3.59
C HIS A 3 12.51 -5.11 -4.54
N THR A 4 11.71 -6.16 -4.72
CA THR A 4 11.99 -7.17 -5.73
C THR A 4 11.30 -6.75 -7.04
N VAL A 5 12.09 -6.52 -8.07
CA VAL A 5 11.56 -6.12 -9.38
C VAL A 5 10.58 -7.16 -9.91
N GLN A 6 9.40 -6.70 -10.30
CA GLN A 6 8.35 -7.55 -10.86
C GLN A 6 8.40 -7.52 -12.39
N PRO A 7 7.85 -8.54 -13.08
CA PRO A 7 7.77 -8.56 -14.52
C PRO A 7 7.11 -7.28 -15.06
N GLY A 8 7.74 -6.63 -16.04
CA GLY A 8 7.23 -5.43 -16.70
C GLY A 8 7.51 -4.11 -15.99
N GLU A 9 8.08 -4.14 -14.77
CA GLU A 9 8.45 -2.91 -14.09
C GLU A 9 9.67 -2.23 -14.71
N THR A 10 9.66 -0.90 -14.69
CA THR A 10 10.80 -0.05 -15.03
C THR A 10 11.23 0.76 -13.81
N LEU A 11 12.47 1.26 -13.81
CA LEU A 11 12.94 2.14 -12.72
C LEU A 11 12.10 3.41 -12.61
N THR A 12 11.66 3.97 -13.73
CA THR A 12 10.77 5.13 -13.74
C THR A 12 9.46 4.83 -13.02
N GLN A 13 8.84 3.68 -13.29
CA GLN A 13 7.60 3.29 -12.62
C GLN A 13 7.83 3.01 -11.14
N ILE A 14 8.91 2.33 -10.77
CA ILE A 14 9.27 2.06 -9.37
C ILE A 14 9.48 3.37 -8.61
N SER A 15 10.17 4.33 -9.22
CA SER A 15 10.36 5.68 -8.66
C SER A 15 9.00 6.35 -8.35
N ARG A 16 8.06 6.27 -9.27
CA ARG A 16 6.70 6.82 -9.09
C ARG A 16 5.92 6.07 -8.01
N ASP A 17 6.01 4.75 -7.99
CA ASP A 17 5.30 3.91 -7.02
C ASP A 17 5.72 4.22 -5.59
N TYR A 18 7.00 4.41 -5.33
CA TYR A 18 7.54 4.75 -4.01
C TYR A 18 7.61 6.25 -3.74
N ARG A 19 7.29 7.08 -4.73
CA ARG A 19 7.47 8.55 -4.66
C ARG A 19 8.89 8.92 -4.23
N THR A 20 9.86 8.16 -4.72
CA THR A 20 11.28 8.35 -4.46
C THR A 20 11.94 8.82 -5.76
N PRO A 21 12.66 9.96 -5.77
CA PRO A 21 13.33 10.44 -6.96
C PRO A 21 14.28 9.40 -7.56
N LEU A 22 14.24 9.25 -8.88
CA LEU A 22 15.08 8.28 -9.57
C LEU A 22 16.58 8.44 -9.26
N PRO A 23 17.14 9.66 -9.20
CA PRO A 23 18.54 9.85 -8.79
C PRO A 23 18.85 9.23 -7.43
N ASP A 24 17.93 9.30 -6.47
CA ASP A 24 18.15 8.74 -5.14
C ASP A 24 18.16 7.21 -5.17
N ILE A 25 17.32 6.60 -6.02
CA ILE A 25 17.35 5.14 -6.23
C ILE A 25 18.65 4.71 -6.88
N LEU A 26 19.12 5.44 -7.88
CA LEU A 26 20.40 5.13 -8.56
C LEU A 26 21.58 5.27 -7.61
N GLU A 27 21.58 6.29 -6.76
CA GLU A 27 22.62 6.49 -5.76
C GLU A 27 22.66 5.35 -4.74
N ALA A 28 21.49 4.85 -4.34
CA ALA A 28 21.37 3.72 -3.41
C ALA A 28 21.74 2.37 -4.05
N ASN A 29 21.82 2.29 -5.38
CA ASN A 29 22.11 1.08 -6.15
C ASN A 29 23.23 1.30 -7.17
N PRO A 30 24.45 1.64 -6.74
CA PRO A 30 25.51 2.08 -7.65
C PRO A 30 26.01 0.99 -8.62
N MET A 31 25.69 -0.28 -8.34
CA MET A 31 26.16 -1.42 -9.14
C MET A 31 25.14 -1.88 -10.19
N ILE A 32 23.96 -1.28 -10.26
CA ILE A 32 22.96 -1.67 -11.26
C ILE A 32 23.16 -0.93 -12.58
N ASP A 33 22.76 -1.59 -13.69
CA ASP A 33 22.57 -0.93 -14.98
C ASP A 33 21.13 -0.43 -15.05
N PRO A 34 20.89 0.91 -15.06
CA PRO A 34 19.54 1.46 -15.06
C PRO A 34 18.72 1.12 -16.31
N ASN A 35 19.38 0.69 -17.40
CA ASN A 35 18.75 0.30 -18.65
C ASN A 35 18.49 -1.22 -18.73
N LEU A 36 18.93 -1.98 -17.74
CA LEU A 36 18.87 -3.44 -17.77
C LEU A 36 18.50 -3.97 -16.37
N ILE A 37 17.24 -3.81 -15.99
CA ILE A 37 16.68 -4.45 -14.80
C ILE A 37 15.85 -5.68 -15.22
N TYR A 38 15.77 -6.66 -14.33
CA TYR A 38 15.09 -7.92 -14.62
C TYR A 38 14.23 -8.38 -13.43
N PRO A 39 13.16 -9.15 -13.70
CA PRO A 39 12.32 -9.70 -12.63
C PRO A 39 13.13 -10.50 -11.62
N GLY A 40 12.83 -10.30 -10.34
CA GLY A 40 13.56 -10.95 -9.25
C GLY A 40 14.77 -10.18 -8.74
N GLN A 41 15.21 -9.16 -9.46
CA GLN A 41 16.36 -8.33 -9.04
C GLN A 41 16.02 -7.55 -7.76
N PRO A 42 16.88 -7.61 -6.72
CA PRO A 42 16.68 -6.76 -5.55
C PRO A 42 17.12 -5.32 -5.85
N LEU A 43 16.33 -4.37 -5.40
CA LEU A 43 16.57 -2.94 -5.57
C LEU A 43 16.38 -2.24 -4.23
N VAL A 44 17.40 -1.49 -3.79
CA VAL A 44 17.31 -0.70 -2.56
C VAL A 44 16.49 0.55 -2.83
N ILE A 45 15.42 0.75 -2.06
CA ILE A 45 14.61 1.98 -2.05
C ILE A 45 14.96 2.75 -0.78
N PRO A 46 15.64 3.90 -0.90
CA PRO A 46 16.01 4.69 0.28
C PRO A 46 14.79 5.38 0.90
N GLY A 47 14.91 5.75 2.18
CA GLY A 47 13.91 6.54 2.88
C GLY A 47 12.82 5.75 3.60
N PHE A 48 12.81 4.42 3.47
CA PHE A 48 11.85 3.55 4.17
C PHE A 48 12.58 2.52 5.04
N PRO A 49 12.05 2.20 6.23
CA PRO A 49 12.59 1.11 7.03
C PRO A 49 12.39 -0.23 6.33
N ASP A 50 13.18 -1.24 6.71
CA ASP A 50 12.91 -2.61 6.30
C ASP A 50 11.56 -3.05 6.89
N PRO A 51 10.58 -3.44 6.06
CA PRO A 51 9.26 -3.86 6.57
C PRO A 51 9.32 -5.00 7.57
N HIS A 52 10.30 -5.89 7.46
CA HIS A 52 10.48 -7.02 8.36
C HIS A 52 10.96 -6.62 9.75
N THR A 53 11.44 -5.40 9.94
CA THR A 53 11.85 -4.87 11.25
C THR A 53 10.70 -4.19 12.00
N LEU A 54 9.58 -3.95 11.32
CA LEU A 54 8.40 -3.33 11.93
C LEU A 54 7.53 -4.39 12.60
N PRO A 55 6.90 -4.08 13.76
CA PRO A 55 6.09 -5.06 14.46
C PRO A 55 4.72 -5.30 13.81
N TYR A 56 4.27 -4.41 12.93
CA TYR A 56 2.94 -4.45 12.33
C TYR A 56 2.97 -5.00 10.92
N GLN A 57 1.87 -5.69 10.56
CA GLN A 57 1.59 -6.17 9.22
C GLN A 57 0.09 -6.04 8.94
N ILE A 58 -0.25 -5.62 7.74
CA ILE A 58 -1.62 -5.55 7.26
C ILE A 58 -1.83 -6.65 6.21
N GLU A 59 -2.92 -7.39 6.34
CA GLU A 59 -3.38 -8.33 5.33
C GLU A 59 -4.76 -7.91 4.85
N VAL A 60 -4.97 -7.99 3.54
CA VAL A 60 -6.24 -7.66 2.89
C VAL A 60 -6.70 -8.84 2.07
N SER A 61 -7.94 -9.25 2.26
CA SER A 61 -8.62 -10.21 1.38
C SER A 61 -9.70 -9.50 0.57
N ILE A 62 -9.55 -9.52 -0.74
CA ILE A 62 -10.49 -8.91 -1.68
C ILE A 62 -11.83 -9.66 -1.63
N ASN A 63 -11.80 -10.98 -1.64
CA ASN A 63 -13.00 -11.81 -1.65
C ASN A 63 -13.79 -11.72 -0.34
N ASN A 64 -13.10 -11.65 0.78
CA ASN A 64 -13.73 -11.53 2.10
C ASN A 64 -14.10 -10.09 2.45
N ARG A 65 -13.57 -9.11 1.72
CA ARG A 65 -13.74 -7.68 1.98
C ARG A 65 -13.42 -7.34 3.43
N ARG A 66 -12.24 -7.81 3.85
CA ARG A 66 -11.69 -7.60 5.19
C ARG A 66 -10.25 -7.15 5.12
N LEU A 67 -9.88 -6.32 6.07
CA LEU A 67 -8.52 -5.94 6.37
C LEU A 67 -8.21 -6.37 7.79
N TRP A 68 -7.08 -7.06 7.97
CA TRP A 68 -6.60 -7.51 9.28
C TRP A 68 -5.31 -6.80 9.61
N LEU A 69 -5.21 -6.31 10.84
CA LEU A 69 -4.00 -5.76 11.42
C LEU A 69 -3.39 -6.77 12.38
N PHE A 70 -2.15 -7.15 12.11
CA PHE A 70 -1.35 -8.01 12.98
C PHE A 70 -0.23 -7.22 13.65
N ARG A 71 0.11 -7.62 14.86
CA ARG A 71 1.32 -7.18 15.57
C ARG A 71 2.09 -8.41 16.01
N GLU A 72 3.35 -8.52 15.53
CA GLU A 72 4.20 -9.68 15.82
C GLU A 72 3.50 -11.01 15.57
N GLY A 73 2.75 -11.10 14.48
CA GLY A 73 2.01 -12.28 14.07
C GLY A 73 0.68 -12.51 14.80
N VAL A 74 0.31 -11.64 15.73
CA VAL A 74 -0.94 -11.76 16.51
C VAL A 74 -1.99 -10.77 15.99
N LEU A 75 -3.18 -11.27 15.66
CA LEU A 75 -4.29 -10.45 15.19
C LEU A 75 -4.69 -9.41 16.24
N GLN A 76 -4.68 -8.13 15.84
CA GLN A 76 -5.06 -7.01 16.70
C GLN A 76 -6.44 -6.46 16.38
N ARG A 77 -6.75 -6.31 15.07
CA ARG A 77 -7.98 -5.70 14.59
C ARG A 77 -8.40 -6.34 13.28
N GLU A 78 -9.70 -6.33 13.07
CA GLU A 78 -10.33 -6.72 11.80
C GLU A 78 -11.30 -5.61 11.39
N TYR A 79 -11.20 -5.18 10.14
CA TYR A 79 -12.04 -4.11 9.60
C TYR A 79 -12.79 -4.55 8.35
N PRO A 80 -14.05 -4.18 8.20
CA PRO A 80 -14.75 -4.32 6.92
C PRO A 80 -14.24 -3.25 5.95
N ILE A 81 -14.13 -3.63 4.67
CA ILE A 81 -13.64 -2.73 3.63
C ILE A 81 -14.50 -2.81 2.37
N ALA A 82 -14.38 -1.80 1.52
CA ALA A 82 -14.78 -1.88 0.13
C ALA A 82 -13.52 -2.03 -0.75
N VAL A 83 -13.68 -2.70 -1.87
CA VAL A 83 -12.61 -3.01 -2.81
C VAL A 83 -12.98 -2.58 -4.23
N GLY A 84 -12.04 -2.72 -5.17
CA GLY A 84 -12.25 -2.40 -6.57
C GLY A 84 -13.33 -3.24 -7.23
N ARG A 85 -14.11 -2.59 -8.09
CA ARG A 85 -15.09 -3.27 -8.95
C ARG A 85 -14.40 -3.95 -10.15
N ILE A 86 -15.11 -4.81 -10.86
CA ILE A 86 -14.57 -5.70 -11.91
C ILE A 86 -13.63 -5.02 -12.92
N LEU A 87 -13.94 -3.81 -13.36
CA LEU A 87 -13.09 -3.08 -14.32
C LEU A 87 -11.96 -2.26 -13.67
N PHE A 88 -11.93 -2.20 -12.34
CA PHE A 88 -10.98 -1.42 -11.55
C PHE A 88 -10.56 -2.23 -10.32
N GLU A 89 -10.00 -3.41 -10.56
CA GLU A 89 -9.64 -4.34 -9.49
C GLU A 89 -8.59 -3.77 -8.55
N THR A 90 -8.74 -4.10 -7.27
CA THR A 90 -7.68 -3.84 -6.28
C THR A 90 -6.47 -4.69 -6.64
N PRO A 91 -5.26 -4.11 -6.70
CA PRO A 91 -4.07 -4.87 -7.06
C PRO A 91 -3.73 -5.94 -6.02
N ILE A 92 -3.31 -7.09 -6.50
CA ILE A 92 -2.80 -8.18 -5.65
C ILE A 92 -1.28 -8.03 -5.54
N GLY A 93 -0.73 -8.28 -4.38
CA GLY A 93 0.70 -8.26 -4.14
C GLY A 93 1.09 -7.72 -2.78
N ASP A 94 2.38 -7.49 -2.63
CA ASP A 94 2.97 -6.98 -1.41
C ASP A 94 3.40 -5.52 -1.60
N PHE A 95 2.89 -4.66 -0.74
CA PHE A 95 3.12 -3.22 -0.76
C PHE A 95 3.54 -2.74 0.63
N ILE A 96 3.93 -1.49 0.71
CA ILE A 96 4.11 -0.80 2.00
C ILE A 96 3.29 0.50 2.01
N ILE A 97 3.00 1.00 3.20
CA ILE A 97 2.44 2.34 3.38
C ILE A 97 3.58 3.35 3.23
N ILE A 98 3.46 4.28 2.28
CA ILE A 98 4.52 5.26 1.98
C ILE A 98 4.24 6.65 2.51
N ASN A 99 2.96 7.00 2.78
CA ASN A 99 2.62 8.27 3.41
C ASN A 99 1.25 8.21 4.08
N LYS A 100 0.94 9.25 4.87
CA LYS A 100 -0.37 9.48 5.47
C LYS A 100 -0.76 10.92 5.22
N ALA A 101 -1.97 11.14 4.72
CA ALA A 101 -2.53 12.47 4.45
C ALA A 101 -3.88 12.61 5.18
N PRO A 102 -3.93 13.32 6.32
CA PRO A 102 -5.17 13.53 7.05
C PRO A 102 -6.09 14.49 6.29
N ASN A 103 -7.40 14.26 6.44
CA ASN A 103 -8.47 15.12 5.93
C ASN A 103 -8.38 15.43 4.42
N PRO A 104 -8.23 14.43 3.53
CA PRO A 104 -8.29 14.68 2.10
C PRO A 104 -9.66 15.19 1.66
N GLY A 105 -10.72 14.72 2.32
CA GLY A 105 -12.10 15.15 2.07
C GLY A 105 -12.77 14.42 0.93
N GLY A 106 -14.07 14.68 0.75
CA GLY A 106 -14.90 14.08 -0.29
C GLY A 106 -14.89 12.55 -0.24
N PRO A 107 -14.77 11.88 -1.38
CA PRO A 107 -14.83 10.43 -1.47
C PRO A 107 -13.68 9.72 -0.74
N PHE A 108 -12.63 10.44 -0.35
CA PHE A 108 -11.47 9.89 0.37
C PHE A 108 -11.60 10.01 1.89
N GLY A 109 -12.65 10.64 2.38
CA GLY A 109 -12.95 10.72 3.80
C GLY A 109 -11.94 11.50 4.62
N THR A 110 -11.61 10.97 5.81
CA THR A 110 -10.82 11.68 6.82
C THR A 110 -9.35 11.31 6.85
N MET A 111 -8.93 10.28 6.10
CA MET A 111 -7.54 9.84 6.04
C MET A 111 -7.26 9.13 4.72
N TRP A 112 -6.10 9.40 4.15
CA TRP A 112 -5.54 8.68 3.03
C TRP A 112 -4.17 8.15 3.39
N MET A 113 -3.93 6.86 3.15
CA MET A 113 -2.61 6.24 3.25
C MET A 113 -2.22 5.68 1.88
N SER A 114 -1.19 6.24 1.27
CA SER A 114 -0.72 5.75 -0.03
C SER A 114 0.02 4.42 0.13
N LEU A 115 -0.27 3.49 -0.78
CA LEU A 115 0.52 2.28 -0.96
C LEU A 115 1.69 2.55 -1.92
N SER A 116 2.69 1.67 -1.90
CA SER A 116 3.83 1.69 -2.82
C SER A 116 3.45 1.22 -4.23
N LYS A 117 2.33 1.71 -4.70
CA LYS A 117 1.84 1.58 -6.07
C LYS A 117 1.10 2.85 -6.41
N GLN A 118 1.54 3.54 -7.46
CA GLN A 118 0.97 4.82 -7.88
C GLN A 118 -0.55 4.75 -8.00
N HIS A 119 -1.25 5.74 -7.47
CA HIS A 119 -2.71 5.90 -7.48
C HIS A 119 -3.49 4.98 -6.54
N TYR A 120 -2.84 4.08 -5.81
CA TYR A 120 -3.54 3.18 -4.89
C TYR A 120 -3.26 3.57 -3.44
N GLY A 121 -4.28 3.40 -2.61
CA GLY A 121 -4.20 3.71 -1.19
C GLY A 121 -5.30 3.06 -0.37
N ILE A 122 -5.18 3.22 0.93
CA ILE A 122 -6.19 2.89 1.93
C ILE A 122 -6.74 4.21 2.43
N HIS A 123 -8.06 4.41 2.35
CA HIS A 123 -8.66 5.70 2.69
C HIS A 123 -10.06 5.55 3.29
N GLY A 124 -10.55 6.64 3.89
CA GLY A 124 -11.92 6.74 4.36
C GLY A 124 -12.93 6.98 3.23
N THR A 125 -14.14 7.36 3.57
CA THR A 125 -15.21 7.56 2.59
C THR A 125 -16.27 8.54 3.09
N ASP A 126 -16.93 9.22 2.17
CA ASP A 126 -18.17 9.97 2.40
C ASP A 126 -19.42 9.11 2.13
N ASP A 127 -19.23 7.86 1.69
CA ASP A 127 -20.29 6.90 1.40
C ASP A 127 -20.10 5.62 2.25
N PRO A 128 -20.49 5.64 3.54
CA PRO A 128 -20.32 4.48 4.42
C PRO A 128 -21.13 3.26 3.99
N ALA A 129 -22.21 3.43 3.22
CA ALA A 129 -23.00 2.32 2.70
C ALA A 129 -22.24 1.46 1.68
N SER A 130 -21.15 1.97 1.11
CA SER A 130 -20.30 1.23 0.16
C SER A 130 -19.41 0.17 0.82
N ILE A 131 -19.17 0.27 2.14
CA ILE A 131 -18.33 -0.68 2.86
C ILE A 131 -18.94 -2.08 2.80
N GLY A 132 -18.11 -3.07 2.50
CA GLY A 132 -18.53 -4.45 2.28
C GLY A 132 -18.82 -4.80 0.82
N HIS A 133 -18.66 -3.86 -0.10
CA HIS A 133 -18.98 -4.01 -1.52
C HIS A 133 -17.75 -3.82 -2.42
N ALA A 134 -17.85 -4.24 -3.67
CA ALA A 134 -16.84 -4.04 -4.71
C ALA A 134 -17.27 -2.84 -5.58
N VAL A 135 -16.93 -1.63 -5.17
CA VAL A 135 -17.44 -0.39 -5.75
C VAL A 135 -16.39 0.67 -6.05
N SER A 136 -15.16 0.53 -5.51
CA SER A 136 -14.09 1.51 -5.69
C SER A 136 -13.40 1.37 -7.06
N ARG A 137 -12.46 2.29 -7.34
CA ARG A 137 -11.58 2.22 -8.51
C ARG A 137 -10.24 1.55 -8.20
N GLY A 138 -10.25 0.56 -7.29
CA GLY A 138 -9.08 -0.22 -6.91
C GLY A 138 -8.52 0.11 -5.54
N CYS A 139 -8.77 1.30 -4.99
CA CYS A 139 -8.37 1.64 -3.62
C CYS A 139 -9.14 0.82 -2.59
N ILE A 140 -8.54 0.63 -1.44
CA ILE A 140 -9.17 0.00 -0.29
C ILE A 140 -9.89 1.08 0.52
N ARG A 141 -11.20 0.96 0.62
CA ARG A 141 -12.05 1.94 1.29
C ARG A 141 -12.48 1.41 2.65
N MET A 142 -12.34 2.24 3.68
CA MET A 142 -12.71 1.94 5.06
C MET A 142 -13.70 2.96 5.60
N PHE A 143 -14.39 2.61 6.68
CA PHE A 143 -15.07 3.62 7.49
C PHE A 143 -14.05 4.66 7.98
N ASN A 144 -14.46 5.91 8.09
CA ASN A 144 -13.57 6.98 8.54
C ASN A 144 -12.93 6.69 9.91
N HIS A 145 -13.73 6.26 10.88
CA HIS A 145 -13.21 5.93 12.22
C HIS A 145 -12.24 4.75 12.20
N ASP A 146 -12.40 3.80 11.28
CA ASP A 146 -11.50 2.65 11.14
C ASP A 146 -10.16 3.05 10.53
N VAL A 147 -10.17 3.83 9.45
CA VAL A 147 -8.91 4.27 8.83
C VAL A 147 -8.14 5.23 9.72
N GLU A 148 -8.82 6.06 10.50
CA GLU A 148 -8.20 6.93 11.49
C GLU A 148 -7.51 6.10 12.57
N GLU A 149 -8.18 5.07 13.11
CA GLU A 149 -7.59 4.15 14.09
C GLU A 149 -6.37 3.44 13.50
N LEU A 150 -6.52 2.84 12.31
CA LEU A 150 -5.42 2.14 11.64
C LEU A 150 -4.22 3.06 11.43
N ALA A 151 -4.44 4.27 10.92
CA ALA A 151 -3.39 5.25 10.67
C ALA A 151 -2.68 5.70 11.95
N SER A 152 -3.38 5.69 13.08
CA SER A 152 -2.79 6.05 14.38
C SER A 152 -1.89 4.95 14.94
N ILE A 153 -2.08 3.72 14.51
CA ILE A 153 -1.35 2.54 15.02
C ILE A 153 -0.11 2.25 14.17
N VAL A 154 -0.26 2.19 12.85
CA VAL A 154 0.79 1.68 11.96
C VAL A 154 1.74 2.78 11.50
N PRO A 155 3.06 2.55 11.53
CA PRO A 155 4.03 3.50 10.99
C PRO A 155 4.11 3.43 9.46
N ILE A 156 4.68 4.48 8.86
CA ILE A 156 5.11 4.45 7.45
C ILE A 156 6.13 3.33 7.28
N GLY A 157 6.02 2.58 6.20
CA GLY A 157 6.83 1.39 5.94
C GLY A 157 6.13 0.08 6.29
N THR A 158 4.97 0.14 6.98
CA THR A 158 4.21 -1.06 7.35
C THR A 158 3.84 -1.87 6.12
N PRO A 159 4.17 -3.19 6.09
CA PRO A 159 3.84 -4.04 4.95
C PRO A 159 2.34 -4.29 4.85
N VAL A 160 1.84 -4.30 3.61
CA VAL A 160 0.45 -4.57 3.25
C VAL A 160 0.44 -5.68 2.21
N SER A 161 -0.07 -6.84 2.58
CA SER A 161 -0.25 -7.97 1.67
C SER A 161 -1.71 -8.02 1.20
N ILE A 162 -1.93 -7.85 -0.10
CA ILE A 162 -3.26 -7.90 -0.71
C ILE A 162 -3.41 -9.22 -1.46
N GLN A 163 -4.42 -9.99 -1.08
CA GLN A 163 -4.70 -11.32 -1.59
C GLN A 163 -6.16 -11.39 -2.08
N PRO A 164 -6.49 -12.37 -2.94
CA PRO A 164 -7.86 -12.63 -3.36
C PRO A 164 -8.86 -12.78 -2.23
#